data_90dfd3dda2f8715e03731a6bd9d93e66
#
_entry.id   90dfd3dda2f8715e03731a6bd9d93e66
#
_cell.length_a   1.000
_cell.length_b   1.000
_cell.length_c   1.000
_cell.angle_alpha   90.00
_cell.angle_beta   90.00
_cell.angle_gamma   90.00
#
_symmetry.space_group_name_H-M   'P 1'
#
loop_
_entity.id
_entity.type
_entity.pdbx_description
1 polymer ?
#
loop_
_entity_poly.entity_id
_entity_poly.type
_entity_poly.pdbx_seq_one_letter_code
_entity_poly.pdbx_strand_id
1 'polypeptide(L)'
;MDTSPVLDAASLDGRSFENILKDIQEVFDDTTFPTVRRWREQGGKVVGHFQVYFPEEIAEAAGLLPFKVRGAPVEAVRAESRFGSYLCSILKTSLELALAGTVDLDLFVSHPICDAARNLAAVWGRNVDYPCKILYLPQNANSAHAARYLRDEYARLQRAIEQVAGAPILEDDLRRSISVFNENRRLLRRLYAVKRETPWLLAIDEVYILTALGGLIPRREHNSLLQALLPIIEARPARPQDKIRVVLEGGFCEQPPLDLLRAIGQTCYVVDDDLLIGLRWILDDVSLDGDPLLNLARAYLEQSSYSVVQHDLRKPKEKMLLERARGAGADAVILSAAKMCEPGLEDQVAYSKALDEAGLPYFVTEFEEKMTSFDQLQIQLETFVENILFT
;
A
#
# COMPACT_ATOMS: atom_id res chain seq x y z
N MET A 1 27.74 -10.46 8.29
CA MET A 1 27.60 -10.14 6.85
C MET A 1 26.12 -10.22 6.55
N ASP A 2 25.55 -9.17 5.98
CA ASP A 2 24.15 -9.17 5.54
C ASP A 2 24.00 -10.16 4.39
N THR A 3 23.25 -11.24 4.59
CA THR A 3 23.01 -12.29 3.58
C THR A 3 21.70 -12.06 2.83
N SER A 4 21.05 -10.91 3.05
CA SER A 4 19.80 -10.61 2.38
C SER A 4 20.00 -10.55 0.87
N PRO A 5 19.11 -11.15 0.08
CA PRO A 5 19.25 -11.19 -1.36
C PRO A 5 19.26 -9.79 -1.99
N VAL A 6 20.11 -9.58 -2.96
CA VAL A 6 20.08 -8.38 -3.80
C VAL A 6 19.04 -8.60 -4.88
N LEU A 7 17.99 -7.79 -4.87
CA LEU A 7 16.87 -7.86 -5.82
C LEU A 7 17.14 -6.91 -7.01
N ASP A 8 18.13 -7.19 -7.81
CA ASP A 8 18.36 -6.47 -9.07
C ASP A 8 18.00 -7.34 -10.29
N ALA A 9 17.70 -6.70 -11.42
CA ALA A 9 17.29 -7.40 -12.64
C ALA A 9 18.37 -8.39 -13.13
N ALA A 10 19.65 -8.11 -12.88
CA ALA A 10 20.76 -8.99 -13.27
C ALA A 10 20.80 -10.29 -12.46
N SER A 11 20.31 -10.24 -11.22
CA SER A 11 20.24 -11.42 -10.34
C SER A 11 19.12 -12.41 -10.72
N LEU A 12 18.28 -12.06 -11.72
CA LEU A 12 17.11 -12.87 -12.12
C LEU A 12 17.42 -13.85 -13.24
N ASP A 13 18.50 -13.64 -14.00
CA ASP A 13 18.84 -14.44 -15.16
C ASP A 13 18.98 -15.94 -14.83
N GLY A 14 18.20 -16.76 -15.55
CA GLY A 14 18.22 -18.22 -15.41
C GLY A 14 17.55 -18.79 -14.16
N ARG A 15 16.91 -17.95 -13.34
CA ARG A 15 16.21 -18.38 -12.13
C ARG A 15 14.72 -18.63 -12.40
N SER A 16 14.14 -19.60 -11.69
CA SER A 16 12.68 -19.79 -11.73
C SER A 16 11.95 -18.67 -10.97
N PHE A 17 10.71 -18.39 -11.40
CA PHE A 17 9.86 -17.39 -10.76
C PHE A 17 9.69 -17.69 -9.26
N GLU A 18 9.51 -18.95 -8.89
CA GLU A 18 9.33 -19.38 -7.50
C GLU A 18 10.53 -19.05 -6.61
N ASN A 19 11.75 -19.23 -7.15
CA ASN A 19 12.97 -18.89 -6.42
C ASN A 19 13.14 -17.37 -6.25
N ILE A 20 12.77 -16.60 -7.27
CA ILE A 20 12.79 -15.13 -7.19
C ILE A 20 11.76 -14.64 -6.18
N LEU A 21 10.55 -15.18 -6.25
CA LEU A 21 9.47 -14.82 -5.32
C LEU A 21 9.83 -15.15 -3.86
N LYS A 22 10.53 -16.26 -3.64
CA LYS A 22 11.03 -16.61 -2.30
C LYS A 22 12.00 -15.56 -1.77
N ASP A 23 12.96 -15.10 -2.56
CA ASP A 23 13.89 -14.04 -2.15
C ASP A 23 13.16 -12.73 -1.86
N ILE A 24 12.16 -12.38 -2.68
CA ILE A 24 11.31 -11.19 -2.47
C ILE A 24 10.54 -11.33 -1.16
N GLN A 25 10.00 -12.51 -0.87
CA GLN A 25 9.32 -12.77 0.39
C GLN A 25 10.28 -12.68 1.58
N GLU A 26 11.48 -13.19 1.48
CA GLU A 26 12.51 -13.05 2.54
C GLU A 26 12.81 -11.58 2.85
N VAL A 27 12.96 -10.72 1.82
CA VAL A 27 13.12 -9.27 2.02
C VAL A 27 11.85 -8.63 2.61
N PHE A 28 10.67 -9.09 2.19
CA PHE A 28 9.41 -8.60 2.72
C PHE A 28 9.21 -8.99 4.18
N ASP A 29 9.54 -10.21 4.58
CA ASP A 29 9.34 -10.71 5.94
C ASP A 29 10.40 -10.19 6.94
N ASP A 30 11.56 -9.74 6.45
CA ASP A 30 12.65 -9.25 7.29
C ASP A 30 12.32 -7.87 7.89
N THR A 31 11.94 -7.88 9.17
CA THR A 31 11.63 -6.67 9.93
C THR A 31 12.84 -5.83 10.31
N THR A 32 14.06 -6.25 9.97
CA THR A 32 15.29 -5.47 10.15
C THR A 32 15.56 -4.53 8.98
N PHE A 33 14.71 -4.57 7.95
CA PHE A 33 14.75 -3.70 6.76
C PHE A 33 16.12 -3.62 6.10
N PRO A 34 16.63 -4.72 5.52
CA PRO A 34 17.99 -4.80 4.98
C PRO A 34 18.26 -3.76 3.90
N THR A 35 17.25 -3.37 3.12
CA THR A 35 17.39 -2.32 2.10
C THR A 35 17.69 -0.96 2.73
N VAL A 36 17.03 -0.61 3.84
CA VAL A 36 17.31 0.64 4.56
C VAL A 36 18.74 0.63 5.09
N ARG A 37 19.19 -0.48 5.68
CA ARG A 37 20.58 -0.62 6.17
C ARG A 37 21.60 -0.44 5.05
N ARG A 38 21.44 -1.16 3.93
CA ARG A 38 22.33 -1.02 2.76
C ARG A 38 22.35 0.40 2.22
N TRP A 39 21.20 1.04 2.12
CA TRP A 39 21.10 2.42 1.66
C TRP A 39 21.89 3.37 2.56
N ARG A 40 21.78 3.19 3.87
CA ARG A 40 22.51 3.94 4.86
C ARG A 40 24.01 3.69 4.84
N GLU A 41 24.46 2.46 4.69
CA GLU A 41 25.88 2.08 4.57
C GLU A 41 26.55 2.76 3.37
N GLN A 42 25.78 3.07 2.33
CA GLN A 42 26.20 3.85 1.16
C GLN A 42 26.13 5.36 1.38
N GLY A 43 25.82 5.83 2.59
CA GLY A 43 25.68 7.25 2.91
C GLY A 43 24.32 7.84 2.51
N GLY A 44 23.36 7.01 2.10
CA GLY A 44 22.02 7.44 1.71
C GLY A 44 21.16 7.84 2.90
N LYS A 45 20.17 8.71 2.66
CA LYS A 45 19.20 9.20 3.66
C LYS A 45 17.80 8.65 3.36
N VAL A 46 16.97 8.53 4.40
CA VAL A 46 15.68 7.84 4.34
C VAL A 46 14.56 8.73 4.86
N VAL A 47 13.50 8.86 4.04
CA VAL A 47 12.24 9.49 4.44
C VAL A 47 11.20 8.40 4.68
N GLY A 48 10.85 8.18 5.94
CA GLY A 48 9.77 7.26 6.31
C GLY A 48 8.41 7.93 6.14
N HIS A 49 7.46 7.22 5.55
CA HIS A 49 6.05 7.61 5.53
C HIS A 49 5.18 6.44 5.95
N PHE A 50 4.05 6.74 6.57
CA PHE A 50 3.24 5.71 7.19
C PHE A 50 1.96 5.41 6.40
N GLN A 51 1.20 6.45 6.06
CA GLN A 51 -0.12 6.30 5.50
C GLN A 51 -0.14 6.39 3.97
N VAL A 52 -1.35 6.38 3.42
CA VAL A 52 -1.65 6.64 2.02
C VAL A 52 -1.38 8.12 1.65
N TYR A 53 -1.31 8.40 0.37
CA TYR A 53 -1.22 9.77 -0.19
C TYR A 53 0.09 10.53 0.09
N PHE A 54 1.17 9.84 0.43
CA PHE A 54 2.49 10.45 0.48
C PHE A 54 3.07 10.57 -0.94
N PRO A 55 3.49 11.79 -1.38
CA PRO A 55 4.13 11.98 -2.69
C PRO A 55 5.60 11.56 -2.62
N GLU A 56 5.87 10.27 -2.79
CA GLU A 56 7.22 9.69 -2.73
C GLU A 56 8.16 10.32 -3.75
N GLU A 57 7.62 10.85 -4.83
CA GLU A 57 8.34 11.56 -5.89
C GLU A 57 9.20 12.71 -5.34
N ILE A 58 8.75 13.39 -4.29
CA ILE A 58 9.51 14.52 -3.70
C ILE A 58 10.76 14.01 -2.97
N ALA A 59 10.66 12.86 -2.30
CA ALA A 59 11.80 12.26 -1.62
C ALA A 59 12.81 11.67 -2.61
N GLU A 60 12.34 10.95 -3.64
CA GLU A 60 13.20 10.38 -4.69
C GLU A 60 13.91 11.48 -5.50
N ALA A 61 13.22 12.60 -5.79
CA ALA A 61 13.81 13.75 -6.47
C ALA A 61 15.00 14.36 -5.72
N ALA A 62 15.01 14.25 -4.38
CA ALA A 62 16.11 14.68 -3.53
C ALA A 62 17.23 13.62 -3.39
N GLY A 63 17.10 12.46 -4.03
CA GLY A 63 18.02 11.34 -3.87
C GLY A 63 17.88 10.62 -2.53
N LEU A 64 16.75 10.75 -1.83
CA LEU A 64 16.45 10.04 -0.61
C LEU A 64 15.62 8.78 -0.92
N LEU A 65 15.75 7.76 -0.06
CA LEU A 65 14.88 6.58 -0.14
C LEU A 65 13.53 6.91 0.52
N PRO A 66 12.41 6.97 -0.24
CA PRO A 66 11.09 6.93 0.37
C PRO A 66 10.84 5.51 0.88
N PHE A 67 10.59 5.38 2.16
CA PHE A 67 10.38 4.10 2.83
C PHE A 67 9.00 4.06 3.47
N LYS A 68 8.15 3.11 3.01
CA LYS A 68 6.85 2.90 3.62
C LYS A 68 6.99 2.14 4.92
N VAL A 69 6.91 2.86 6.03
CA VAL A 69 6.86 2.25 7.36
C VAL A 69 5.61 1.37 7.45
N ARG A 70 5.78 0.15 7.90
CA ARG A 70 4.73 -0.86 8.03
C ARG A 70 4.69 -1.45 9.43
N GLY A 71 3.60 -2.10 9.76
CA GLY A 71 3.53 -2.97 10.93
C GLY A 71 4.30 -4.28 10.71
N ALA A 72 4.38 -5.07 11.75
CA ALA A 72 4.99 -6.39 11.75
C ALA A 72 4.35 -7.27 12.84
N PRO A 73 4.43 -8.60 12.75
CA PRO A 73 3.93 -9.52 13.76
C PRO A 73 4.85 -9.55 15.01
N VAL A 74 5.08 -8.37 15.60
CA VAL A 74 5.91 -8.20 16.80
C VAL A 74 5.07 -7.83 18.02
N GLU A 75 5.56 -8.15 19.22
CA GLU A 75 4.94 -7.72 20.46
C GLU A 75 5.18 -6.23 20.70
N ALA A 76 4.11 -5.45 20.83
CA ALA A 76 4.16 -3.99 20.93
C ALA A 76 4.36 -3.51 22.39
N VAL A 77 5.33 -4.04 23.11
CA VAL A 77 5.53 -3.82 24.56
C VAL A 77 5.85 -2.35 24.89
N ARG A 78 6.77 -1.74 24.13
CA ARG A 78 7.15 -0.34 24.33
C ARG A 78 6.04 0.60 23.85
N ALA A 79 5.43 0.28 22.70
CA ALA A 79 4.39 1.09 22.10
C ALA A 79 3.11 1.09 22.93
N GLU A 80 2.71 -0.03 23.53
CA GLU A 80 1.52 -0.12 24.39
C GLU A 80 1.62 0.78 25.64
N SER A 81 2.82 1.08 26.12
CA SER A 81 3.01 2.08 27.19
C SER A 81 2.81 3.53 26.71
N ARG A 82 2.65 3.78 25.42
CA ARG A 82 2.46 5.09 24.78
C ARG A 82 1.07 5.28 24.21
N PHE A 83 0.40 4.19 23.86
CA PHE A 83 -0.92 4.15 23.26
C PHE A 83 -1.91 3.34 24.10
N GLY A 84 -3.20 3.64 23.93
CA GLY A 84 -4.26 2.78 24.45
C GLY A 84 -4.39 1.48 23.66
N SER A 85 -4.98 0.47 24.28
CA SER A 85 -5.15 -0.88 23.69
C SER A 85 -6.16 -0.93 22.53
N TYR A 86 -6.98 0.09 22.37
CA TYR A 86 -8.08 0.18 21.39
C TYR A 86 -7.64 0.69 20.00
N LEU A 87 -6.36 0.79 19.72
CA LEU A 87 -5.83 1.21 18.42
C LEU A 87 -5.52 0.01 17.55
N CYS A 88 -5.61 0.20 16.23
CA CYS A 88 -5.22 -0.82 15.26
C CYS A 88 -3.75 -1.25 15.43
N SER A 89 -3.46 -2.49 15.07
CA SER A 89 -2.15 -3.10 15.38
C SER A 89 -1.00 -2.44 14.63
N ILE A 90 -1.22 -1.97 13.39
CA ILE A 90 -0.19 -1.30 12.59
C ILE A 90 0.40 -0.07 13.30
N LEU A 91 -0.41 0.72 14.01
CA LEU A 91 0.08 1.89 14.75
C LEU A 91 1.01 1.51 15.89
N LYS A 92 0.65 0.43 16.60
CA LYS A 92 1.44 -0.07 17.74
C LYS A 92 2.73 -0.74 17.27
N THR A 93 2.63 -1.64 16.31
CA THR A 93 3.78 -2.44 15.86
C THR A 93 4.78 -1.59 15.06
N SER A 94 4.33 -0.64 14.25
CA SER A 94 5.25 0.29 13.57
C SER A 94 6.01 1.19 14.54
N LEU A 95 5.33 1.71 15.57
CA LEU A 95 6.02 2.47 16.63
C LEU A 95 6.97 1.58 17.45
N GLU A 96 6.60 0.32 17.72
CA GLU A 96 7.48 -0.63 18.40
C GLU A 96 8.79 -0.82 17.66
N LEU A 97 8.74 -1.01 16.33
CA LEU A 97 9.92 -1.13 15.47
C LEU A 97 10.80 0.13 15.52
N ALA A 98 10.20 1.31 15.54
CA ALA A 98 10.94 2.56 15.68
C ALA A 98 11.60 2.70 17.06
N LEU A 99 10.88 2.38 18.14
CA LEU A 99 11.39 2.40 19.52
C LEU A 99 12.46 1.32 19.77
N ALA A 100 12.43 0.24 19.01
CA ALA A 100 13.46 -0.79 19.03
C ALA A 100 14.72 -0.40 18.25
N GLY A 101 14.70 0.74 17.52
CA GLY A 101 15.79 1.16 16.66
C GLY A 101 15.92 0.38 15.37
N THR A 102 14.89 -0.40 15.01
CA THR A 102 14.87 -1.21 13.77
C THR A 102 14.57 -0.34 12.56
N VAL A 103 13.80 0.72 12.75
CA VAL A 103 13.46 1.71 11.70
C VAL A 103 14.35 2.94 11.91
N ASP A 104 15.34 3.10 11.05
CA ASP A 104 16.30 4.22 11.08
C ASP A 104 15.97 5.22 9.95
N LEU A 105 15.46 6.40 10.31
CA LEU A 105 14.98 7.44 9.40
C LEU A 105 15.71 8.76 9.61
N ASP A 106 15.73 9.61 8.57
CA ASP A 106 16.16 11.01 8.65
C ASP A 106 14.98 11.98 8.76
N LEU A 107 13.81 11.54 8.33
CA LEU A 107 12.54 12.27 8.44
C LEU A 107 11.40 11.26 8.48
N PHE A 108 10.43 11.47 9.36
CA PHE A 108 9.17 10.75 9.36
C PHE A 108 8.01 11.67 8.97
N VAL A 109 7.16 11.22 8.06
CA VAL A 109 5.98 11.97 7.60
C VAL A 109 4.72 11.15 7.82
N SER A 110 3.75 11.76 8.48
CA SER A 110 2.45 11.17 8.75
C SER A 110 1.32 12.08 8.24
N HIS A 111 0.12 11.51 8.07
CA HIS A 111 -1.09 12.24 7.72
C HIS A 111 -2.15 12.07 8.83
N PRO A 112 -2.92 13.09 9.15
CA PRO A 112 -4.01 13.00 10.13
C PRO A 112 -5.29 12.43 9.49
N ILE A 113 -5.21 11.21 8.94
CA ILE A 113 -6.31 10.55 8.22
C ILE A 113 -7.39 9.98 9.14
N CYS A 114 -7.05 9.69 10.39
CA CYS A 114 -7.96 9.33 11.47
C CYS A 114 -7.39 9.89 12.78
N ASP A 115 -8.15 9.82 13.87
CA ASP A 115 -7.70 10.36 15.17
C ASP A 115 -6.47 9.60 15.70
N ALA A 116 -6.43 8.29 15.51
CA ALA A 116 -5.29 7.48 15.90
C ALA A 116 -4.02 7.86 15.13
N ALA A 117 -4.09 8.05 13.81
CA ALA A 117 -2.96 8.46 12.97
C ALA A 117 -2.48 9.90 13.28
N ARG A 118 -3.41 10.79 13.65
CA ARG A 118 -3.07 12.15 14.11
C ARG A 118 -2.24 12.11 15.40
N ASN A 119 -2.65 11.28 16.35
CA ASN A 119 -1.94 11.11 17.62
C ASN A 119 -0.61 10.38 17.43
N LEU A 120 -0.52 9.44 16.49
CA LEU A 120 0.71 8.73 16.15
C LEU A 120 1.86 9.71 15.85
N ALA A 121 1.63 10.70 14.98
CA ALA A 121 2.67 11.67 14.61
C ALA A 121 3.25 12.40 15.84
N ALA A 122 2.38 12.80 16.79
CA ALA A 122 2.80 13.46 18.01
C ALA A 122 3.54 12.51 18.98
N VAL A 123 3.06 11.28 19.11
CA VAL A 123 3.71 10.26 19.94
C VAL A 123 5.05 9.87 19.35
N TRP A 124 5.11 9.65 18.04
CA TRP A 124 6.35 9.31 17.34
C TRP A 124 7.42 10.38 17.56
N GLY A 125 7.11 11.65 17.27
CA GLY A 125 8.05 12.77 17.41
C GLY A 125 8.55 13.05 18.83
N ARG A 126 7.88 12.50 19.87
CA ARG A 126 8.37 12.58 21.27
C ARG A 126 9.33 11.46 21.64
N ASN A 127 9.45 10.42 20.81
CA ASN A 127 10.17 9.19 21.14
C ASN A 127 11.32 8.88 20.18
N VAL A 128 11.59 9.76 19.20
CA VAL A 128 12.68 9.62 18.24
C VAL A 128 13.47 10.92 18.14
N ASP A 129 14.72 10.84 17.71
CA ASP A 129 15.62 12.00 17.62
C ASP A 129 15.60 12.68 16.24
N TYR A 130 14.98 12.07 15.25
CA TYR A 130 14.84 12.65 13.90
C TYR A 130 13.55 13.47 13.75
N PRO A 131 13.50 14.42 12.80
CA PRO A 131 12.32 15.25 12.57
C PRO A 131 11.07 14.44 12.19
N CYS A 132 9.92 14.85 12.73
CA CYS A 132 8.62 14.34 12.35
C CYS A 132 7.76 15.47 11.78
N LYS A 133 7.07 15.21 10.68
CA LYS A 133 6.19 16.17 10.01
C LYS A 133 4.80 15.59 9.82
N ILE A 134 3.82 16.48 9.86
CA ILE A 134 2.45 16.15 9.46
C ILE A 134 2.20 16.81 8.11
N LEU A 135 1.76 16.03 7.13
CA LEU A 135 1.29 16.52 5.85
C LEU A 135 -0.24 16.61 5.90
N TYR A 136 -0.76 17.82 5.79
CA TYR A 136 -2.21 18.06 5.83
C TYR A 136 -2.80 18.01 4.43
N LEU A 137 -3.69 17.06 4.22
CA LEU A 137 -4.50 16.97 3.01
C LEU A 137 -5.68 17.95 3.08
N PRO A 138 -6.22 18.43 1.95
CA PRO A 138 -7.36 19.33 1.96
C PRO A 138 -8.59 18.63 2.55
N GLN A 139 -9.16 19.21 3.61
CA GLN A 139 -10.37 18.70 4.26
C GLN A 139 -11.60 18.76 3.33
N ASN A 140 -11.65 19.75 2.46
CA ASN A 140 -12.64 19.84 1.41
C ASN A 140 -11.96 19.69 0.05
N ALA A 141 -11.88 18.45 -0.43
CA ALA A 141 -11.30 18.12 -1.74
C ALA A 141 -12.07 18.76 -2.92
N ASN A 142 -13.33 19.17 -2.70
CA ASN A 142 -14.18 19.78 -3.72
C ASN A 142 -14.01 21.31 -3.81
N SER A 143 -13.23 21.93 -2.93
CA SER A 143 -12.96 23.36 -2.98
C SER A 143 -12.17 23.74 -4.25
N ALA A 144 -12.53 24.86 -4.88
CA ALA A 144 -11.76 25.45 -5.96
C ALA A 144 -10.30 25.77 -5.56
N HIS A 145 -10.03 25.86 -4.28
CA HIS A 145 -8.70 26.14 -3.73
C HIS A 145 -7.92 24.88 -3.31
N ALA A 146 -8.53 23.69 -3.36
CA ALA A 146 -7.93 22.46 -2.85
C ALA A 146 -6.59 22.12 -3.50
N ALA A 147 -6.49 22.23 -4.83
CA ALA A 147 -5.26 21.94 -5.55
C ALA A 147 -4.11 22.90 -5.17
N ARG A 148 -4.41 24.20 -5.06
CA ARG A 148 -3.42 25.20 -4.63
C ARG A 148 -2.97 24.98 -3.18
N TYR A 149 -3.92 24.72 -2.29
CA TYR A 149 -3.61 24.41 -0.90
C TYR A 149 -2.66 23.19 -0.81
N LEU A 150 -2.99 22.10 -1.48
CA LEU A 150 -2.19 20.89 -1.45
C LEU A 150 -0.81 21.10 -2.11
N ARG A 151 -0.75 21.84 -3.20
CA ARG A 151 0.53 22.24 -3.82
C ARG A 151 1.42 23.00 -2.82
N ASP A 152 0.86 23.88 -2.02
CA ASP A 152 1.60 24.67 -1.03
C ASP A 152 2.04 23.78 0.16
N GLU A 153 1.24 22.78 0.56
CA GLU A 153 1.64 21.74 1.53
C GLU A 153 2.79 20.88 0.99
N TYR A 154 2.73 20.49 -0.29
CA TYR A 154 3.84 19.76 -0.93
C TYR A 154 5.11 20.62 -1.02
N ALA A 155 5.00 21.93 -1.26
CA ALA A 155 6.14 22.83 -1.20
C ALA A 155 6.73 22.97 0.22
N ARG A 156 5.92 22.86 1.28
CA ARG A 156 6.42 22.78 2.66
C ARG A 156 7.14 21.46 2.94
N LEU A 157 6.59 20.36 2.44
CA LEU A 157 7.21 19.04 2.50
C LEU A 157 8.54 19.02 1.76
N GLN A 158 8.58 19.57 0.54
CA GLN A 158 9.80 19.71 -0.26
C GLN A 158 10.91 20.42 0.54
N ARG A 159 10.61 21.56 1.15
CA ARG A 159 11.61 22.28 1.98
C ARG A 159 12.12 21.45 3.16
N ALA A 160 11.26 20.65 3.79
CA ALA A 160 11.69 19.76 4.87
C ALA A 160 12.62 18.65 4.36
N ILE A 161 12.32 18.11 3.18
CA ILE A 161 13.16 17.10 2.50
C ILE A 161 14.49 17.71 2.06
N GLU A 162 14.49 18.92 1.50
CA GLU A 162 15.71 19.66 1.13
C GLU A 162 16.63 19.91 2.34
N GLN A 163 16.07 20.23 3.51
CA GLN A 163 16.86 20.36 4.75
C GLN A 163 17.54 19.02 5.12
N VAL A 164 16.85 17.91 4.96
CA VAL A 164 17.43 16.59 5.18
C VAL A 164 18.47 16.27 4.11
N ALA A 165 18.15 16.49 2.83
CA ALA A 165 19.05 16.23 1.72
C ALA A 165 20.34 17.08 1.79
N GLY A 166 20.23 18.32 2.28
CA GLY A 166 21.31 19.31 2.26
C GLY A 166 21.49 20.03 0.92
N ALA A 167 20.52 19.86 0.00
CA ALA A 167 20.52 20.46 -1.34
C ALA A 167 19.09 20.80 -1.78
N PRO A 168 18.91 21.82 -2.66
CA PRO A 168 17.60 22.14 -3.21
C PRO A 168 17.16 21.07 -4.23
N ILE A 169 15.84 20.88 -4.33
CA ILE A 169 15.21 20.04 -5.35
C ILE A 169 14.77 20.95 -6.50
N LEU A 170 15.32 20.74 -7.69
CA LEU A 170 14.95 21.49 -8.87
C LEU A 170 13.67 20.91 -9.50
N GLU A 171 12.96 21.73 -10.29
CA GLU A 171 11.76 21.25 -11.00
C GLU A 171 12.07 20.08 -11.94
N ASP A 172 13.25 20.06 -12.56
CA ASP A 172 13.66 18.96 -13.44
C ASP A 172 13.94 17.68 -12.67
N ASP A 173 14.38 17.77 -11.40
CA ASP A 173 14.52 16.61 -10.51
C ASP A 173 13.14 16.00 -10.21
N LEU A 174 12.15 16.86 -9.90
CA LEU A 174 10.77 16.42 -9.70
C LEU A 174 10.17 15.79 -10.96
N ARG A 175 10.37 16.40 -12.15
CA ARG A 175 9.88 15.83 -13.42
C ARG A 175 10.50 14.46 -13.69
N ARG A 176 11.82 14.30 -13.47
CA ARG A 176 12.49 13.00 -13.59
C ARG A 176 11.93 11.97 -12.62
N SER A 177 11.72 12.34 -11.36
CA SER A 177 11.12 11.49 -10.37
C SER A 177 9.69 11.10 -10.75
N ILE A 178 8.84 12.05 -11.10
CA ILE A 178 7.46 11.79 -11.58
C ILE A 178 7.48 10.79 -12.75
N SER A 179 8.44 10.92 -13.68
CA SER A 179 8.57 9.98 -14.80
C SER A 179 8.87 8.56 -14.34
N VAL A 180 9.73 8.38 -13.34
CA VAL A 180 10.05 7.06 -12.72
C VAL A 180 8.80 6.47 -12.06
N PHE A 181 8.03 7.28 -11.34
CA PHE A 181 6.79 6.83 -10.70
C PHE A 181 5.68 6.57 -11.72
N ASN A 182 5.59 7.32 -12.81
CA ASN A 182 4.66 7.03 -13.91
C ASN A 182 4.96 5.66 -14.55
N GLU A 183 6.23 5.34 -14.76
CA GLU A 183 6.64 4.01 -15.20
C GLU A 183 6.17 2.93 -14.22
N ASN A 184 6.39 3.13 -12.92
CA ASN A 184 5.92 2.21 -11.89
C ASN A 184 4.40 2.04 -11.91
N ARG A 185 3.63 3.14 -12.04
CA ARG A 185 2.17 3.09 -12.18
C ARG A 185 1.73 2.22 -13.36
N ARG A 186 2.40 2.37 -14.52
CA ARG A 186 2.12 1.55 -15.71
C ARG A 186 2.42 0.07 -15.48
N LEU A 187 3.53 -0.25 -14.84
CA LEU A 187 3.90 -1.63 -14.49
C LEU A 187 2.93 -2.26 -13.49
N LEU A 188 2.53 -1.52 -12.46
CA LEU A 188 1.52 -2.00 -11.50
C LEU A 188 0.15 -2.16 -12.17
N ARG A 189 -0.27 -1.26 -13.07
CA ARG A 189 -1.50 -1.46 -13.86
C ARG A 189 -1.44 -2.73 -14.71
N ARG A 190 -0.29 -3.04 -15.31
CA ARG A 190 -0.09 -4.30 -16.06
C ARG A 190 -0.17 -5.51 -15.14
N LEU A 191 0.46 -5.47 -13.96
CA LEU A 191 0.35 -6.54 -12.96
C LEU A 191 -1.11 -6.77 -12.55
N TYR A 192 -1.86 -5.71 -12.30
CA TYR A 192 -3.29 -5.79 -11.95
C TYR A 192 -4.19 -6.19 -13.14
N ALA A 193 -3.78 -5.92 -14.37
CA ALA A 193 -4.47 -6.45 -15.56
C ALA A 193 -4.31 -7.99 -15.63
N VAL A 194 -3.11 -8.52 -15.41
CA VAL A 194 -2.90 -9.98 -15.32
C VAL A 194 -3.77 -10.59 -14.23
N LYS A 195 -3.74 -10.00 -13.03
CA LYS A 195 -4.58 -10.44 -11.90
C LYS A 195 -6.07 -10.46 -12.24
N ARG A 196 -6.57 -9.50 -13.02
CA ARG A 196 -7.98 -9.39 -13.41
C ARG A 196 -8.34 -10.33 -14.54
N GLU A 197 -7.53 -10.41 -15.58
CA GLU A 197 -7.85 -11.12 -16.82
C GLU A 197 -7.51 -12.61 -16.71
N THR A 198 -6.40 -12.93 -16.05
CA THR A 198 -5.85 -14.30 -15.93
C THR A 198 -5.45 -14.61 -14.48
N PRO A 199 -6.41 -14.56 -13.52
CA PRO A 199 -6.12 -14.63 -12.08
C PRO A 199 -5.49 -15.97 -11.64
N TRP A 200 -5.50 -16.98 -12.50
CA TRP A 200 -4.85 -18.27 -12.27
C TRP A 200 -3.33 -18.23 -12.50
N LEU A 201 -2.80 -17.16 -13.12
CA LEU A 201 -1.36 -17.01 -13.37
C LEU A 201 -0.63 -16.46 -12.14
N LEU A 202 -1.32 -15.77 -11.25
CA LEU A 202 -0.70 -15.06 -10.14
C LEU A 202 -1.59 -15.07 -8.91
N ALA A 203 -1.14 -15.70 -7.83
CA ALA A 203 -1.87 -15.75 -6.57
C ALA A 203 -1.93 -14.37 -5.90
N ILE A 204 -2.93 -14.14 -5.04
CA ILE A 204 -3.14 -12.84 -4.39
C ILE A 204 -1.98 -12.45 -3.47
N ASP A 205 -1.37 -13.38 -2.75
CA ASP A 205 -0.21 -13.15 -1.91
C ASP A 205 1.04 -12.80 -2.75
N GLU A 206 1.21 -13.41 -3.93
CA GLU A 206 2.26 -13.04 -4.89
C GLU A 206 2.08 -11.59 -5.37
N VAL A 207 0.87 -11.18 -5.78
CA VAL A 207 0.55 -9.78 -6.16
C VAL A 207 0.84 -8.82 -5.02
N TYR A 208 0.44 -9.20 -3.80
CA TYR A 208 0.62 -8.40 -2.62
C TYR A 208 2.10 -8.14 -2.33
N ILE A 209 2.94 -9.20 -2.30
CA ILE A 209 4.38 -9.10 -2.06
C ILE A 209 5.07 -8.25 -3.13
N LEU A 210 4.77 -8.52 -4.42
CA LEU A 210 5.33 -7.76 -5.54
C LEU A 210 4.97 -6.27 -5.47
N THR A 211 3.75 -5.92 -5.07
CA THR A 211 3.34 -4.52 -4.90
C THR A 211 3.99 -3.89 -3.67
N ALA A 212 3.98 -4.62 -2.53
CA ALA A 212 4.50 -4.14 -1.25
C ALA A 212 6.00 -3.84 -1.29
N LEU A 213 6.75 -4.61 -2.08
CA LEU A 213 8.19 -4.41 -2.28
C LEU A 213 8.50 -2.99 -2.76
N GLY A 214 7.60 -2.38 -3.54
CA GLY A 214 7.75 -0.99 -3.99
C GLY A 214 7.85 0.05 -2.87
N GLY A 215 7.38 -0.25 -1.66
CA GLY A 215 7.55 0.59 -0.49
C GLY A 215 8.83 0.31 0.32
N LEU A 216 9.59 -0.73 -0.04
CA LEU A 216 10.75 -1.21 0.71
C LEU A 216 12.07 -1.00 -0.03
N ILE A 217 12.05 -0.85 -1.36
CA ILE A 217 13.23 -0.71 -2.20
C ILE A 217 13.14 0.56 -3.06
N PRO A 218 14.27 1.06 -3.61
CA PRO A 218 14.26 2.18 -4.54
C PRO A 218 13.30 1.94 -5.71
N ARG A 219 12.54 2.96 -6.09
CA ARG A 219 11.49 2.85 -7.11
C ARG A 219 12.02 2.38 -8.47
N ARG A 220 13.24 2.77 -8.82
CA ARG A 220 13.93 2.34 -10.07
C ARG A 220 14.22 0.84 -10.06
N GLU A 221 14.68 0.32 -8.91
CA GLU A 221 14.91 -1.11 -8.75
C GLU A 221 13.60 -1.90 -8.84
N HIS A 222 12.55 -1.40 -8.22
CA HIS A 222 11.21 -1.99 -8.33
C HIS A 222 10.69 -2.01 -9.76
N ASN A 223 10.90 -0.94 -10.55
CA ASN A 223 10.54 -0.89 -11.96
C ASN A 223 11.31 -1.96 -12.75
N SER A 224 12.62 -2.03 -12.58
CA SER A 224 13.45 -3.02 -13.27
C SER A 224 13.04 -4.47 -12.94
N LEU A 225 12.71 -4.73 -11.67
CA LEU A 225 12.22 -6.03 -11.23
C LEU A 225 10.88 -6.38 -11.88
N LEU A 226 9.90 -5.47 -11.84
CA LEU A 226 8.58 -5.70 -12.46
C LEU A 226 8.68 -5.87 -13.98
N GLN A 227 9.54 -5.10 -14.66
CA GLN A 227 9.80 -5.26 -16.10
C GLN A 227 10.32 -6.66 -16.44
N ALA A 228 11.21 -7.20 -15.61
CA ALA A 228 11.75 -8.54 -15.80
C ALA A 228 10.73 -9.65 -15.46
N LEU A 229 9.94 -9.47 -14.41
CA LEU A 229 9.02 -10.50 -13.93
C LEU A 229 7.71 -10.58 -14.71
N LEU A 230 7.14 -9.48 -15.17
CA LEU A 230 5.85 -9.49 -15.85
C LEU A 230 5.80 -10.43 -17.07
N PRO A 231 6.79 -10.46 -17.98
CA PRO A 231 6.80 -11.43 -19.07
C PRO A 231 6.86 -12.90 -18.59
N ILE A 232 7.57 -13.16 -17.49
CA ILE A 232 7.66 -14.50 -16.90
C ILE A 232 6.32 -14.93 -16.33
N ILE A 233 5.64 -14.02 -15.62
CA ILE A 233 4.30 -14.24 -15.04
C ILE A 233 3.28 -14.54 -16.15
N GLU A 234 3.26 -13.72 -17.19
CA GLU A 234 2.35 -13.85 -18.32
C GLU A 234 2.53 -15.17 -19.11
N ALA A 235 3.75 -15.73 -19.09
CA ALA A 235 4.09 -16.98 -19.74
C ALA A 235 3.93 -18.22 -18.84
N ARG A 236 3.47 -18.09 -17.59
CA ARG A 236 3.31 -19.23 -16.66
C ARG A 236 2.31 -20.26 -17.22
N PRO A 237 2.64 -21.56 -17.17
CA PRO A 237 1.79 -22.64 -17.70
C PRO A 237 0.66 -23.03 -16.73
N ALA A 238 0.03 -22.05 -16.08
CA ALA A 238 -1.08 -22.30 -15.16
C ALA A 238 -2.41 -22.40 -15.90
N ARG A 239 -3.38 -23.13 -15.31
CA ARG A 239 -4.72 -23.33 -15.85
C ARG A 239 -5.79 -22.78 -14.92
N PRO A 240 -6.90 -22.27 -15.46
CA PRO A 240 -8.06 -21.91 -14.66
C PRO A 240 -8.50 -23.06 -13.75
N GLN A 241 -8.90 -22.73 -12.54
CA GLN A 241 -9.55 -23.60 -11.57
C GLN A 241 -11.01 -23.16 -11.43
N ASP A 242 -11.84 -24.02 -10.89
CA ASP A 242 -13.23 -23.70 -10.59
C ASP A 242 -13.32 -22.89 -9.29
N LYS A 243 -13.12 -21.57 -9.42
CA LYS A 243 -13.15 -20.60 -8.31
C LYS A 243 -13.98 -19.39 -8.71
N ILE A 244 -14.74 -18.85 -7.77
CA ILE A 244 -15.44 -17.58 -7.96
C ILE A 244 -14.44 -16.42 -8.00
N ARG A 245 -14.85 -15.34 -8.64
CA ARG A 245 -14.09 -14.09 -8.77
C ARG A 245 -14.54 -13.10 -7.70
N VAL A 246 -13.63 -12.57 -6.93
CA VAL A 246 -13.98 -11.64 -5.84
C VAL A 246 -13.16 -10.36 -5.89
N VAL A 247 -13.74 -9.26 -5.40
CA VAL A 247 -13.01 -8.04 -5.01
C VAL A 247 -12.76 -8.11 -3.52
N LEU A 248 -11.52 -7.82 -3.10
CA LEU A 248 -11.13 -7.72 -1.69
C LEU A 248 -11.01 -6.25 -1.29
N GLU A 249 -11.79 -5.82 -0.31
CA GLU A 249 -11.90 -4.43 0.14
C GLU A 249 -11.67 -4.31 1.65
N GLY A 250 -10.97 -3.27 2.10
CA GLY A 250 -10.81 -2.91 3.51
C GLY A 250 -9.41 -2.97 4.08
N GLY A 251 -8.40 -3.36 3.28
CA GLY A 251 -7.01 -3.55 3.72
C GLY A 251 -6.05 -2.37 3.54
N PHE A 252 -6.54 -1.17 3.26
CA PHE A 252 -5.80 -0.03 2.70
C PHE A 252 -4.56 0.48 3.49
N CYS A 253 -4.56 0.46 4.82
CA CYS A 253 -3.42 0.90 5.66
C CYS A 253 -2.72 -0.27 6.34
N GLU A 254 -3.51 -1.16 6.91
CA GLU A 254 -3.05 -2.35 7.61
C GLU A 254 -2.48 -3.35 6.61
N GLN A 255 -1.49 -4.13 7.03
CA GLN A 255 -0.95 -5.21 6.24
C GLN A 255 -1.59 -6.52 6.69
N PRO A 256 -2.47 -7.13 5.89
CA PRO A 256 -3.01 -8.44 6.25
C PRO A 256 -1.90 -9.48 6.29
N PRO A 257 -2.00 -10.47 7.20
CA PRO A 257 -1.10 -11.63 7.18
C PRO A 257 -1.15 -12.34 5.82
N LEU A 258 0.00 -12.77 5.30
CA LEU A 258 0.03 -13.50 4.02
C LEU A 258 -0.84 -14.77 4.05
N ASP A 259 -0.93 -15.43 5.19
CA ASP A 259 -1.76 -16.62 5.35
C ASP A 259 -3.25 -16.33 5.23
N LEU A 260 -3.72 -15.12 5.58
CA LEU A 260 -5.09 -14.69 5.26
C LEU A 260 -5.31 -14.62 3.76
N LEU A 261 -4.37 -13.98 3.04
CA LEU A 261 -4.47 -13.85 1.58
C LEU A 261 -4.41 -15.22 0.91
N ARG A 262 -3.57 -16.13 1.39
CA ARG A 262 -3.48 -17.52 0.92
C ARG A 262 -4.78 -18.27 1.16
N ALA A 263 -5.38 -18.15 2.35
CA ALA A 263 -6.66 -18.79 2.66
C ALA A 263 -7.76 -18.31 1.71
N ILE A 264 -7.86 -16.99 1.45
CA ILE A 264 -8.80 -16.46 0.45
C ILE A 264 -8.47 -17.00 -0.94
N GLY A 265 -7.20 -17.00 -1.33
CA GLY A 265 -6.73 -17.44 -2.64
C GLY A 265 -6.94 -18.94 -2.93
N GLN A 266 -7.08 -19.78 -1.88
CA GLN A 266 -7.41 -21.20 -2.05
C GLN A 266 -8.82 -21.40 -2.64
N THR A 267 -9.77 -20.56 -2.22
CA THR A 267 -11.19 -20.71 -2.54
C THR A 267 -11.65 -19.75 -3.64
N CYS A 268 -11.02 -18.56 -3.75
CA CYS A 268 -11.43 -17.50 -4.66
C CYS A 268 -10.28 -17.02 -5.55
N TYR A 269 -10.63 -16.44 -6.71
CA TYR A 269 -9.75 -15.54 -7.45
C TYR A 269 -10.01 -14.12 -7.01
N VAL A 270 -9.05 -13.49 -6.34
CA VAL A 270 -9.12 -12.06 -6.03
C VAL A 270 -8.72 -11.27 -7.28
N VAL A 271 -9.71 -10.74 -7.99
CA VAL A 271 -9.51 -10.07 -9.29
C VAL A 271 -9.24 -8.58 -9.19
N ASP A 272 -9.59 -7.96 -8.08
CA ASP A 272 -9.19 -6.59 -7.72
C ASP A 272 -9.18 -6.42 -6.20
N ASP A 273 -8.48 -5.40 -5.68
CA ASP A 273 -8.38 -5.13 -4.26
C ASP A 273 -8.02 -3.66 -3.97
N ASP A 274 -8.23 -3.24 -2.73
CA ASP A 274 -7.71 -1.99 -2.19
C ASP A 274 -6.46 -2.18 -1.30
N LEU A 275 -5.86 -3.37 -1.32
CA LEU A 275 -4.63 -3.66 -0.60
C LEU A 275 -3.51 -2.72 -1.07
N LEU A 276 -2.70 -2.25 -0.14
CA LEU A 276 -1.56 -1.38 -0.42
C LEU A 276 -1.91 -0.15 -1.28
N ILE A 277 -3.13 0.39 -1.11
CA ILE A 277 -3.57 1.56 -1.86
C ILE A 277 -2.58 2.73 -1.73
N GLY A 278 -1.87 2.82 -0.60
CA GLY A 278 -0.82 3.82 -0.40
C GLY A 278 0.36 3.73 -1.38
N LEU A 279 0.51 2.64 -2.11
CA LEU A 279 1.49 2.47 -3.18
C LEU A 279 0.87 2.55 -4.59
N ARG A 280 -0.46 2.56 -4.68
CA ARG A 280 -1.25 2.56 -5.93
C ARG A 280 -2.32 3.65 -5.96
N TRP A 281 -2.21 4.68 -5.12
CA TRP A 281 -3.28 5.67 -4.93
C TRP A 281 -3.53 6.57 -6.15
N ILE A 282 -2.51 6.89 -6.96
CA ILE A 282 -2.67 7.57 -8.24
C ILE A 282 -2.88 6.51 -9.32
N LEU A 283 -4.03 6.57 -10.00
CA LEU A 283 -4.46 5.55 -10.95
C LEU A 283 -3.91 5.78 -12.37
N ASP A 284 -3.47 7.01 -12.68
CA ASP A 284 -3.00 7.39 -14.00
C ASP A 284 -1.66 8.11 -13.96
N ASP A 285 -1.09 8.40 -15.12
CA ASP A 285 0.18 9.11 -15.20
C ASP A 285 0.01 10.55 -14.73
N VAL A 286 0.93 11.04 -13.90
CA VAL A 286 1.01 12.45 -13.50
C VAL A 286 1.63 13.25 -14.64
N SER A 287 1.03 14.38 -14.99
CA SER A 287 1.56 15.27 -16.04
C SER A 287 2.97 15.75 -15.71
N LEU A 288 3.81 15.85 -16.75
CA LEU A 288 5.17 16.41 -16.68
C LEU A 288 5.21 17.89 -17.07
N ASP A 289 4.10 18.45 -17.59
CA ASP A 289 4.00 19.82 -18.06
C ASP A 289 3.63 20.79 -16.94
N GLY A 290 4.25 21.96 -16.90
CA GLY A 290 3.96 23.02 -15.93
C GLY A 290 4.57 22.77 -14.54
N ASP A 291 3.88 23.20 -13.48
CA ASP A 291 4.34 23.08 -12.08
C ASP A 291 4.19 21.63 -11.58
N PRO A 292 5.30 20.90 -11.32
CA PRO A 292 5.25 19.50 -10.94
C PRO A 292 4.55 19.26 -9.59
N LEU A 293 4.66 20.17 -8.63
CA LEU A 293 3.96 20.05 -7.34
C LEU A 293 2.45 20.22 -7.51
N LEU A 294 2.03 21.12 -8.40
CA LEU A 294 0.62 21.30 -8.72
C LEU A 294 0.06 20.07 -9.45
N ASN A 295 0.86 19.43 -10.31
CA ASN A 295 0.47 18.21 -11.01
C ASN A 295 0.28 17.05 -10.04
N LEU A 296 1.17 16.88 -9.06
CA LEU A 296 0.99 15.89 -7.98
C LEU A 296 -0.27 16.20 -7.16
N ALA A 297 -0.52 17.47 -6.83
CA ALA A 297 -1.72 17.88 -6.10
C ALA A 297 -3.02 17.58 -6.87
N ARG A 298 -3.03 17.86 -8.18
CA ARG A 298 -4.16 17.53 -9.06
C ARG A 298 -4.37 16.02 -9.18
N ALA A 299 -3.28 15.25 -9.32
CA ALA A 299 -3.36 13.80 -9.36
C ALA A 299 -4.01 13.22 -8.09
N TYR A 300 -3.68 13.77 -6.91
CA TYR A 300 -4.38 13.40 -5.67
C TYR A 300 -5.89 13.68 -5.75
N LEU A 301 -6.27 14.84 -6.22
CA LEU A 301 -7.68 15.26 -6.24
C LEU A 301 -8.51 14.55 -7.33
N GLU A 302 -7.92 14.34 -8.51
CA GLU A 302 -8.64 13.95 -9.72
C GLU A 302 -8.43 12.49 -10.13
N GLN A 303 -7.24 11.95 -9.85
CA GLN A 303 -6.81 10.63 -10.34
C GLN A 303 -6.62 9.60 -9.22
N SER A 304 -6.84 9.97 -7.95
CA SER A 304 -6.65 9.02 -6.86
C SER A 304 -7.80 8.02 -6.76
N SER A 305 -7.47 6.79 -6.41
CA SER A 305 -8.45 5.79 -5.99
C SER A 305 -9.20 6.29 -4.76
N TYR A 306 -10.45 5.85 -4.60
CA TYR A 306 -11.14 6.08 -3.35
C TYR A 306 -10.49 5.26 -2.22
N SER A 307 -10.64 5.73 -1.01
CA SER A 307 -10.28 4.97 0.20
C SER A 307 -11.16 5.42 1.38
N VAL A 308 -11.20 4.59 2.39
CA VAL A 308 -12.00 4.84 3.60
C VAL A 308 -11.64 6.14 4.34
N VAL A 309 -10.41 6.63 4.13
CA VAL A 309 -9.94 7.87 4.77
C VAL A 309 -10.06 9.12 3.89
N GLN A 310 -10.55 8.99 2.66
CA GLN A 310 -10.75 10.13 1.78
C GLN A 310 -12.20 10.62 1.81
N HIS A 311 -12.40 11.85 2.27
CA HIS A 311 -13.72 12.47 2.31
C HIS A 311 -13.91 13.36 1.07
N ASP A 312 -14.27 12.76 -0.06
CA ASP A 312 -14.55 13.44 -1.32
C ASP A 312 -15.95 13.09 -1.82
N LEU A 313 -16.86 14.06 -1.81
CA LEU A 313 -18.25 13.88 -2.27
C LEU A 313 -18.36 13.46 -3.74
N ARG A 314 -17.31 13.67 -4.55
CA ARG A 314 -17.26 13.21 -5.94
C ARG A 314 -16.89 11.73 -6.06
N LYS A 315 -16.48 11.11 -4.96
CA LYS A 315 -16.08 9.71 -4.86
C LYS A 315 -16.98 8.96 -3.86
N PRO A 316 -18.25 8.69 -4.23
CA PRO A 316 -19.16 7.91 -3.39
C PRO A 316 -18.64 6.46 -3.33
N LYS A 317 -18.02 6.12 -2.23
CA LYS A 317 -17.20 4.90 -2.05
C LYS A 317 -17.99 3.63 -2.34
N GLU A 318 -19.21 3.56 -1.86
CA GLU A 318 -20.10 2.43 -2.08
C GLU A 318 -20.43 2.20 -3.56
N LYS A 319 -20.61 3.28 -4.33
CA LYS A 319 -20.85 3.19 -5.78
C LYS A 319 -19.56 2.80 -6.52
N MET A 320 -18.43 3.36 -6.11
CA MET A 320 -17.14 3.03 -6.72
C MET A 320 -16.74 1.57 -6.44
N LEU A 321 -17.09 1.01 -5.27
CA LEU A 321 -16.92 -0.42 -5.00
C LEU A 321 -17.76 -1.27 -5.96
N LEU A 322 -19.04 -0.93 -6.15
CA LEU A 322 -19.92 -1.62 -7.10
C LEU A 322 -19.42 -1.53 -8.55
N GLU A 323 -18.91 -0.35 -8.95
CA GLU A 323 -18.31 -0.16 -10.28
C GLU A 323 -17.03 -0.98 -10.44
N ARG A 324 -16.17 -1.03 -9.41
CA ARG A 324 -14.98 -1.88 -9.37
C ARG A 324 -15.34 -3.35 -9.52
N ALA A 325 -16.30 -3.85 -8.73
CA ALA A 325 -16.73 -5.23 -8.76
C ALA A 325 -17.28 -5.62 -10.15
N ARG A 326 -18.15 -4.78 -10.73
CA ARG A 326 -18.68 -4.99 -12.09
C ARG A 326 -17.58 -4.94 -13.16
N GLY A 327 -16.69 -3.94 -13.08
CA GLY A 327 -15.58 -3.77 -14.03
C GLY A 327 -14.56 -4.91 -13.97
N ALA A 328 -14.41 -5.56 -12.81
CA ALA A 328 -13.56 -6.73 -12.63
C ALA A 328 -14.28 -8.06 -12.96
N GLY A 329 -15.58 -8.05 -13.25
CA GLY A 329 -16.39 -9.26 -13.44
C GLY A 329 -16.36 -10.14 -12.19
N ALA A 330 -16.57 -9.52 -11.02
CA ALA A 330 -16.57 -10.22 -9.75
C ALA A 330 -17.95 -10.81 -9.45
N ASP A 331 -17.97 -12.03 -8.95
CA ASP A 331 -19.17 -12.75 -8.51
C ASP A 331 -19.58 -12.34 -7.10
N ALA A 332 -18.61 -11.87 -6.30
CA ALA A 332 -18.82 -11.46 -4.91
C ALA A 332 -17.76 -10.45 -4.43
N VAL A 333 -17.98 -9.89 -3.24
CA VAL A 333 -17.03 -9.01 -2.55
C VAL A 333 -16.65 -9.61 -1.19
N ILE A 334 -15.36 -9.53 -0.83
CA ILE A 334 -14.89 -9.83 0.53
C ILE A 334 -14.57 -8.50 1.19
N LEU A 335 -15.30 -8.16 2.25
CA LEU A 335 -15.03 -7.02 3.11
C LEU A 335 -14.15 -7.50 4.26
N SER A 336 -12.87 -7.13 4.25
CA SER A 336 -11.88 -7.57 5.24
C SER A 336 -11.24 -6.36 5.90
N ALA A 337 -11.82 -5.89 7.00
CA ALA A 337 -11.30 -4.76 7.74
C ALA A 337 -10.23 -5.20 8.74
N ALA A 338 -9.20 -4.35 8.91
CA ALA A 338 -8.32 -4.51 10.04
C ALA A 338 -9.07 -4.23 11.35
N LYS A 339 -8.86 -5.08 12.34
CA LYS A 339 -9.49 -4.92 13.65
C LYS A 339 -9.09 -3.59 14.29
N MET A 340 -10.05 -2.90 14.88
CA MET A 340 -9.88 -1.55 15.42
C MET A 340 -9.54 -0.47 14.36
N CYS A 341 -9.72 -0.73 13.08
CA CYS A 341 -9.62 0.29 12.04
C CYS A 341 -10.96 1.03 11.93
N GLU A 342 -11.12 2.11 12.70
CA GLU A 342 -12.36 2.88 12.76
C GLU A 342 -12.89 3.29 11.38
N PRO A 343 -12.11 3.93 10.48
CA PRO A 343 -12.62 4.32 9.17
C PRO A 343 -13.08 3.12 8.32
N GLY A 344 -12.36 2.01 8.39
CA GLY A 344 -12.70 0.79 7.64
C GLY A 344 -14.00 0.16 8.13
N LEU A 345 -14.19 0.11 9.43
CA LEU A 345 -15.42 -0.45 10.05
C LEU A 345 -16.64 0.43 9.81
N GLU A 346 -16.49 1.77 9.82
CA GLU A 346 -17.59 2.69 9.53
C GLU A 346 -18.03 2.58 8.06
N ASP A 347 -17.11 2.56 7.10
CA ASP A 347 -17.46 2.47 5.68
C ASP A 347 -18.02 1.09 5.31
N GLN A 348 -17.70 0.03 6.05
CA GLN A 348 -18.24 -1.30 5.84
C GLN A 348 -19.78 -1.33 5.89
N VAL A 349 -20.40 -0.50 6.74
CA VAL A 349 -21.86 -0.38 6.83
C VAL A 349 -22.46 0.13 5.51
N ALA A 350 -21.83 1.15 4.91
CA ALA A 350 -22.26 1.69 3.63
C ALA A 350 -22.03 0.70 2.48
N TYR A 351 -20.91 -0.01 2.50
CA TYR A 351 -20.60 -1.06 1.51
C TYR A 351 -21.61 -2.20 1.58
N SER A 352 -21.87 -2.76 2.76
CA SER A 352 -22.82 -3.86 2.95
C SER A 352 -24.21 -3.48 2.44
N LYS A 353 -24.70 -2.28 2.80
CA LYS A 353 -25.99 -1.79 2.33
C LYS A 353 -26.05 -1.69 0.79
N ALA A 354 -25.03 -1.14 0.16
CA ALA A 354 -25.00 -0.98 -1.29
C ALA A 354 -24.90 -2.35 -2.03
N LEU A 355 -24.18 -3.31 -1.45
CA LEU A 355 -24.08 -4.67 -1.97
C LEU A 355 -25.41 -5.40 -1.85
N ASP A 356 -26.12 -5.29 -0.72
CA ASP A 356 -27.48 -5.82 -0.52
C ASP A 356 -28.47 -5.25 -1.55
N GLU A 357 -28.46 -3.91 -1.72
CA GLU A 357 -29.32 -3.22 -2.69
C GLU A 357 -29.02 -3.63 -4.15
N ALA A 358 -27.76 -3.96 -4.44
CA ALA A 358 -27.32 -4.42 -5.76
C ALA A 358 -27.53 -5.93 -6.00
N GLY A 359 -27.87 -6.70 -4.98
CA GLY A 359 -27.94 -8.16 -5.03
C GLY A 359 -26.60 -8.84 -5.30
N LEU A 360 -25.49 -8.19 -4.94
CA LEU A 360 -24.14 -8.72 -5.07
C LEU A 360 -23.72 -9.40 -3.77
N PRO A 361 -23.46 -10.74 -3.76
CA PRO A 361 -23.05 -11.43 -2.55
C PRO A 361 -21.78 -10.87 -1.95
N TYR A 362 -21.68 -10.87 -0.62
CA TYR A 362 -20.48 -10.44 0.06
C TYR A 362 -20.22 -11.25 1.34
N PHE A 363 -18.94 -11.33 1.71
CA PHE A 363 -18.46 -11.99 2.91
C PHE A 363 -17.72 -10.96 3.78
N VAL A 364 -18.01 -10.93 5.09
CA VAL A 364 -17.39 -9.99 6.04
C VAL A 364 -16.44 -10.72 6.96
N THR A 365 -15.23 -10.20 7.10
CA THR A 365 -14.23 -10.70 8.04
C THR A 365 -13.37 -9.57 8.60
N GLU A 366 -12.71 -9.82 9.71
CA GLU A 366 -11.72 -8.92 10.31
C GLU A 366 -10.39 -9.64 10.48
N PHE A 367 -9.29 -8.90 10.46
CA PHE A 367 -7.96 -9.46 10.70
C PHE A 367 -7.09 -8.61 11.63
N GLU A 368 -6.11 -9.24 12.22
CA GLU A 368 -4.98 -8.61 12.92
C GLU A 368 -3.66 -9.21 12.38
N GLU A 369 -2.57 -8.43 12.38
CA GLU A 369 -1.24 -8.91 11.95
C GLU A 369 -0.74 -10.15 12.70
N LYS A 370 -1.20 -10.36 13.93
CA LYS A 370 -0.80 -11.47 14.80
C LYS A 370 -1.63 -12.75 14.62
N MET A 371 -2.63 -12.72 13.74
CA MET A 371 -3.42 -13.94 13.48
C MET A 371 -2.56 -14.97 12.77
N THR A 372 -2.54 -16.20 13.31
CA THR A 372 -1.72 -17.31 12.82
C THR A 372 -2.53 -18.50 12.35
N SER A 373 -3.85 -18.55 12.58
CA SER A 373 -4.75 -19.59 12.09
C SER A 373 -5.94 -18.98 11.38
N PHE A 374 -6.20 -19.49 10.18
CA PHE A 374 -7.30 -19.08 9.30
C PHE A 374 -8.21 -20.25 8.93
N ASP A 375 -8.12 -21.40 9.62
CA ASP A 375 -8.88 -22.61 9.32
C ASP A 375 -10.40 -22.35 9.39
N GLN A 376 -10.86 -21.64 10.44
CA GLN A 376 -12.27 -21.29 10.57
C GLN A 376 -12.73 -20.35 9.44
N LEU A 377 -11.92 -19.37 9.09
CA LEU A 377 -12.20 -18.48 7.98
C LEU A 377 -12.33 -19.26 6.67
N GLN A 378 -11.43 -20.22 6.43
CA GLN A 378 -11.45 -21.03 5.23
C GLN A 378 -12.74 -21.82 5.11
N ILE A 379 -13.18 -22.49 6.17
CA ILE A 379 -14.46 -23.23 6.22
C ILE A 379 -15.65 -22.30 5.91
N GLN A 380 -15.65 -21.09 6.50
CA GLN A 380 -16.70 -20.11 6.24
C GLN A 380 -16.70 -19.60 4.79
N LEU A 381 -15.51 -19.37 4.21
CA LEU A 381 -15.38 -18.99 2.80
C LEU A 381 -15.81 -20.09 1.86
N GLU A 382 -15.44 -21.34 2.13
CA GLU A 382 -15.88 -22.50 1.34
C GLU A 382 -17.42 -22.59 1.34
N THR A 383 -18.05 -22.49 2.50
CA THR A 383 -19.51 -22.46 2.64
C THR A 383 -20.15 -21.28 1.87
N PHE A 384 -19.52 -20.10 1.94
CA PHE A 384 -19.99 -18.91 1.21
C PHE A 384 -19.92 -19.13 -0.31
N VAL A 385 -18.80 -19.67 -0.81
CA VAL A 385 -18.60 -19.97 -2.23
C VAL A 385 -19.58 -21.02 -2.73
N GLU A 386 -19.78 -22.11 -1.96
CA GLU A 386 -20.77 -23.14 -2.30
C GLU A 386 -22.17 -22.56 -2.43
N ASN A 387 -22.58 -21.67 -1.52
CA ASN A 387 -23.88 -21.01 -1.61
C ASN A 387 -24.03 -20.18 -2.90
N ILE A 388 -22.96 -19.58 -3.41
CA ILE A 388 -23.01 -18.81 -4.68
C ILE A 388 -23.08 -19.76 -5.89
N LEU A 389 -22.33 -20.85 -5.87
CA LEU A 389 -22.24 -21.78 -6.99
C LEU A 389 -23.52 -22.64 -7.18
N PHE A 390 -24.27 -22.86 -6.09
CA PHE A 390 -25.45 -23.73 -6.09
C PHE A 390 -26.81 -23.00 -6.01
N THR A 391 -26.79 -21.65 -5.99
CA THR A 391 -27.98 -20.80 -6.08
C THR A 391 -28.17 -20.31 -7.50
#